data_afd4e5a115d2921db20de7b11c492dd3
#
_entry.id   afd4e5a115d2921db20de7b11c492dd3
#
_cell.length_a   1.000
_cell.length_b   1.000
_cell.length_c   1.000
_cell.angle_alpha   90.00
_cell.angle_beta   90.00
_cell.angle_gamma   90.00
#
_symmetry.space_group_name_H-M   'P 1'
#
loop_
_entity.id
_entity.type
_entity.pdbx_description
1 polymer ?
#
loop_
_entity_poly.entity_id
_entity_poly.type
_entity_poly.pdbx_seq_one_letter_code
_entity_poly.pdbx_strand_id
1 'polypeptide(L)'
;MAQTTVHVRSVHDASFSVGWAGKHSLTIDRPEHEAGCGYGFSGGDLLLMAIGACFVNDLQLEAERRGITLLGARVVCECDWGGEPVRAQNITLGVRIEAEADEDEILELAELVDRQSRVHNTLRSGVEIPASECEVVSVEVEARKA
;
A
#
# COMPACT_ATOMS: atom_id res chain seq x y z
N MET A 1 -9.94 -15.76 12.76
CA MET A 1 -9.56 -14.73 11.75
C MET A 1 -8.67 -13.71 12.44
N ALA A 2 -7.61 -13.24 11.77
CA ALA A 2 -6.75 -12.17 12.29
C ALA A 2 -7.37 -10.81 11.90
N GLN A 3 -7.42 -9.88 12.86
CA GLN A 3 -7.85 -8.50 12.63
C GLN A 3 -6.62 -7.59 12.54
N THR A 4 -6.60 -6.67 11.58
CA THR A 4 -5.57 -5.64 11.44
C THR A 4 -6.22 -4.29 11.62
N THR A 5 -5.62 -3.44 12.46
CA THR A 5 -6.06 -2.07 12.69
C THR A 5 -4.94 -1.11 12.37
N VAL A 6 -5.24 -0.09 11.58
CA VAL A 6 -4.35 1.03 11.27
C VAL A 6 -5.05 2.33 11.64
N HIS A 7 -4.27 3.36 11.92
CA HIS A 7 -4.78 4.69 12.24
C HIS A 7 -4.14 5.73 11.35
N VAL A 8 -4.91 6.76 10.98
CA VAL A 8 -4.40 7.94 10.29
C VAL A 8 -4.96 9.17 10.96
N ARG A 9 -4.09 10.13 11.28
CA ARG A 9 -4.48 11.38 11.93
C ARG A 9 -3.81 12.57 11.25
N SER A 10 -4.61 13.59 10.93
CA SER A 10 -4.10 14.88 10.46
C SER A 10 -3.25 15.56 11.52
N VAL A 11 -2.25 16.31 11.08
CA VAL A 11 -1.46 17.20 11.96
C VAL A 11 -2.06 18.60 11.86
N HIS A 12 -2.28 19.26 13.01
CA HIS A 12 -2.85 20.59 13.07
C HIS A 12 -1.93 21.60 12.36
N ASP A 13 -2.51 22.48 11.54
CA ASP A 13 -1.81 23.48 10.74
C ASP A 13 -0.77 22.92 9.74
N ALA A 14 -0.91 21.64 9.34
CA ALA A 14 -0.06 21.01 8.35
C ALA A 14 -0.89 20.37 7.23
N SER A 15 -0.27 20.20 6.05
CA SER A 15 -0.89 19.48 4.91
C SER A 15 -0.86 17.97 5.07
N PHE A 16 0.04 17.46 5.90
CA PHE A 16 0.31 16.04 6.05
C PHE A 16 -0.42 15.40 7.23
N SER A 17 -0.49 14.10 7.20
CA SER A 17 -1.02 13.23 8.24
C SER A 17 0.05 12.23 8.69
N VAL A 18 -0.15 11.61 9.83
CA VAL A 18 0.66 10.48 10.29
C VAL A 18 -0.22 9.24 10.30
N GLY A 19 0.25 8.18 9.63
CA GLY A 19 -0.32 6.86 9.68
C GLY A 19 0.50 5.95 10.60
N TRP A 20 -0.15 5.03 11.33
CA TRP A 20 0.58 4.03 12.12
C TRP A 20 -0.17 2.71 12.24
N ALA A 21 0.62 1.65 12.40
CA ALA A 21 0.17 0.30 12.68
C ALA A 21 1.08 -0.29 13.76
N GLY A 22 0.54 -0.58 14.95
CA GLY A 22 1.34 -1.01 16.10
C GLY A 22 2.42 0.02 16.45
N LYS A 23 3.70 -0.37 16.34
CA LYS A 23 4.87 0.48 16.65
C LYS A 23 5.46 1.20 15.42
N HIS A 24 4.93 0.98 14.24
CA HIS A 24 5.45 1.56 12.99
C HIS A 24 4.59 2.73 12.56
N SER A 25 5.22 3.79 12.07
CA SER A 25 4.54 4.98 11.55
C SER A 25 5.20 5.48 10.28
N LEU A 26 4.43 6.25 9.51
CA LEU A 26 4.88 6.92 8.31
C LEU A 26 4.14 8.25 8.11
N THR A 27 4.75 9.15 7.34
CA THR A 27 4.11 10.41 6.93
C THR A 27 3.32 10.19 5.65
N ILE A 28 2.10 10.74 5.63
CA ILE A 28 1.17 10.68 4.50
C ILE A 28 0.90 12.11 4.06
N ASP A 29 1.14 12.42 2.78
CA ASP A 29 0.88 13.73 2.23
C ASP A 29 0.48 13.62 0.75
N ARG A 30 -0.14 14.66 0.22
CA ARG A 30 -0.36 14.78 -1.22
C ARG A 30 0.89 15.31 -1.90
N PRO A 31 1.09 15.00 -3.20
CA PRO A 31 2.11 15.65 -4.01
C PRO A 31 1.89 17.17 -4.06
N GLU A 32 2.97 17.93 -4.28
CA GLU A 32 2.90 19.39 -4.37
C GLU A 32 1.91 19.88 -5.44
N HIS A 33 1.84 19.21 -6.59
CA HIS A 33 0.91 19.53 -7.67
C HIS A 33 -0.57 19.23 -7.35
N GLU A 34 -0.84 18.55 -6.22
CA GLU A 34 -2.18 18.26 -5.70
C GLU A 34 -2.49 18.99 -4.38
N ALA A 35 -1.88 20.15 -4.17
CA ALA A 35 -2.01 20.96 -2.97
C ALA A 35 -1.52 20.32 -1.67
N GLY A 36 -0.55 19.40 -1.78
CA GLY A 36 0.27 18.91 -0.66
C GLY A 36 1.61 19.61 -0.59
N CYS A 37 2.45 19.22 0.35
CA CYS A 37 3.86 19.63 0.44
C CYS A 37 4.85 18.54 0.00
N GLY A 38 4.36 17.36 -0.36
CA GLY A 38 5.21 16.24 -0.79
C GLY A 38 6.07 15.65 0.34
N TYR A 39 5.68 15.81 1.60
CA TYR A 39 6.48 15.36 2.75
C TYR A 39 6.33 13.86 3.06
N GLY A 40 5.44 13.17 2.36
CA GLY A 40 5.17 11.75 2.59
C GLY A 40 4.59 11.06 1.37
N PHE A 41 4.16 9.83 1.57
CA PHE A 41 3.51 9.03 0.54
C PHE A 41 2.04 9.44 0.40
N SER A 42 1.54 9.50 -0.82
CA SER A 42 0.10 9.64 -1.06
C SER A 42 -0.64 8.33 -0.76
N GLY A 43 -1.97 8.42 -0.62
CA GLY A 43 -2.79 7.20 -0.50
C GLY A 43 -2.66 6.26 -1.70
N GLY A 44 -2.45 6.81 -2.90
CA GLY A 44 -2.18 6.06 -4.11
C GLY A 44 -0.85 5.31 -4.06
N ASP A 45 0.22 5.96 -3.60
CA ASP A 45 1.53 5.33 -3.40
C ASP A 45 1.42 4.17 -2.42
N LEU A 46 0.69 4.37 -1.30
CA LEU A 46 0.49 3.34 -0.28
C LEU A 46 -0.28 2.14 -0.82
N LEU A 47 -1.27 2.36 -1.68
CA LEU A 47 -1.99 1.28 -2.35
C LEU A 47 -1.05 0.43 -3.21
N LEU A 48 -0.25 1.06 -4.07
CA LEU A 48 0.70 0.35 -4.94
C LEU A 48 1.82 -0.31 -4.14
N MET A 49 2.33 0.37 -3.10
CA MET A 49 3.31 -0.23 -2.19
C MET A 49 2.77 -1.44 -1.45
N ALA A 50 1.49 -1.45 -1.04
CA ALA A 50 0.88 -2.60 -0.39
C ALA A 50 0.85 -3.83 -1.31
N ILE A 51 0.60 -3.62 -2.61
CA ILE A 51 0.63 -4.67 -3.64
C ILE A 51 2.04 -5.26 -3.74
N GLY A 52 3.05 -4.40 -3.96
CA GLY A 52 4.45 -4.83 -4.11
C GLY A 52 5.02 -5.45 -2.84
N ALA A 53 4.75 -4.85 -1.67
CA ALA A 53 5.22 -5.34 -0.39
C ALA A 53 4.65 -6.72 -0.04
N CYS A 54 3.36 -6.96 -0.32
CA CYS A 54 2.75 -8.25 -0.09
C CYS A 54 3.42 -9.33 -0.94
N PHE A 55 3.69 -9.03 -2.22
CA PHE A 55 4.40 -9.94 -3.11
C PHE A 55 5.80 -10.27 -2.59
N VAL A 56 6.61 -9.26 -2.25
CA VAL A 56 7.99 -9.47 -1.76
C VAL A 56 8.01 -10.26 -0.46
N ASN A 57 7.11 -9.96 0.48
CA ASN A 57 7.04 -10.69 1.75
C ASN A 57 6.67 -12.17 1.55
N ASP A 58 5.68 -12.44 0.69
CA ASP A 58 5.27 -13.80 0.39
C ASP A 58 6.35 -14.54 -0.40
N LEU A 59 7.08 -13.85 -1.31
CA LEU A 59 8.22 -14.40 -2.03
C LEU A 59 9.35 -14.86 -1.08
N GLN A 60 9.70 -14.02 -0.11
CA GLN A 60 10.72 -14.35 0.89
C GLN A 60 10.31 -15.58 1.70
N LEU A 61 9.07 -15.63 2.15
CA LEU A 61 8.54 -16.74 2.95
C LEU A 61 8.52 -18.07 2.16
N GLU A 62 8.05 -18.03 0.91
CA GLU A 62 7.97 -19.23 0.08
C GLU A 62 9.34 -19.71 -0.43
N ALA A 63 10.27 -18.79 -0.70
CA ALA A 63 11.65 -19.12 -1.00
C ALA A 63 12.31 -19.86 0.17
N GLU A 64 12.16 -19.36 1.40
CA GLU A 64 12.65 -20.02 2.60
C GLU A 64 12.06 -21.43 2.79
N ARG A 65 10.75 -21.58 2.59
CA ARG A 65 10.07 -22.90 2.69
C ARG A 65 10.56 -23.92 1.68
N ARG A 66 10.98 -23.47 0.51
CA ARG A 66 11.51 -24.31 -0.56
C ARG A 66 13.04 -24.50 -0.50
N GLY A 67 13.72 -23.84 0.44
CA GLY A 67 15.18 -23.85 0.55
C GLY A 67 15.89 -23.12 -0.60
N ILE A 68 15.20 -22.17 -1.24
CA ILE A 68 15.75 -21.32 -2.31
C ILE A 68 16.43 -20.12 -1.65
N THR A 69 17.71 -19.90 -1.96
CA THR A 69 18.45 -18.72 -1.52
C THR A 69 18.05 -17.52 -2.38
N LEU A 70 17.22 -16.64 -1.83
CA LEU A 70 16.84 -15.38 -2.50
C LEU A 70 17.98 -14.37 -2.32
N LEU A 71 18.54 -13.87 -3.43
CA LEU A 71 19.60 -12.87 -3.44
C LEU A 71 19.04 -11.46 -3.54
N GLY A 72 17.88 -11.28 -4.19
CA GLY A 72 17.20 -10.02 -4.30
C GLY A 72 15.85 -10.13 -4.99
N ALA A 73 14.97 -9.17 -4.70
CA ALA A 73 13.71 -9.02 -5.40
C ALA A 73 13.38 -7.54 -5.57
N ARG A 74 12.90 -7.18 -6.75
CA ARG A 74 12.38 -5.84 -7.04
C ARG A 74 11.02 -5.97 -7.68
N VAL A 75 10.05 -5.24 -7.16
CA VAL A 75 8.72 -5.11 -7.74
C VAL A 75 8.49 -3.64 -8.11
N VAL A 76 8.00 -3.42 -9.32
CA VAL A 76 7.53 -2.12 -9.79
C VAL A 76 6.04 -2.24 -10.01
N CYS A 77 5.25 -1.42 -9.32
CA CYS A 77 3.81 -1.34 -9.49
C CYS A 77 3.47 -0.01 -10.15
N GLU A 78 2.66 -0.07 -11.19
CA GLU A 78 2.20 1.10 -11.93
C GLU A 78 0.68 1.02 -12.11
N CYS A 79 0.03 2.17 -12.20
CA CYS A 79 -1.39 2.24 -12.57
C CYS A 79 -1.71 3.57 -13.25
N ASP A 80 -2.84 3.61 -13.95
CA ASP A 80 -3.47 4.83 -14.41
C ASP A 80 -4.51 5.31 -13.39
N TRP A 81 -4.60 6.61 -13.18
CA TRP A 81 -5.68 7.22 -12.40
C TRP A 81 -6.70 7.86 -13.34
N GLY A 82 -7.95 7.39 -13.30
CA GLY A 82 -8.98 7.90 -14.20
C GLY A 82 -10.38 7.41 -13.86
N GLY A 83 -11.35 7.88 -14.65
CA GLY A 83 -12.76 7.57 -14.49
C GLY A 83 -13.53 8.60 -13.65
N GLU A 84 -14.83 8.40 -13.52
CA GLU A 84 -15.76 9.23 -12.73
C GLU A 84 -16.59 8.29 -11.83
N PRO A 85 -16.33 8.20 -10.52
CA PRO A 85 -15.24 8.85 -9.79
C PRO A 85 -13.85 8.32 -10.18
N VAL A 86 -12.81 9.11 -9.91
CA VAL A 86 -11.42 8.73 -10.18
C VAL A 86 -11.03 7.51 -9.36
N ARG A 87 -10.42 6.52 -10.02
CA ARG A 87 -9.94 5.27 -9.41
C ARG A 87 -8.70 4.75 -10.11
N ALA A 88 -7.95 3.89 -9.43
CA ALA A 88 -6.83 3.18 -10.04
C ALA A 88 -7.35 2.22 -11.12
N GLN A 89 -6.72 2.22 -12.28
CA GLN A 89 -7.01 1.37 -13.44
C GLN A 89 -5.70 0.81 -13.98
N ASN A 90 -5.78 -0.29 -14.73
CA ASN A 90 -4.61 -0.86 -15.43
C ASN A 90 -3.41 -1.10 -14.49
N ILE A 91 -3.67 -1.61 -13.28
CA ILE A 91 -2.60 -1.91 -12.34
C ILE A 91 -1.73 -3.03 -12.91
N THR A 92 -0.44 -2.77 -13.04
CA THR A 92 0.56 -3.73 -13.52
C THR A 92 1.65 -3.94 -12.49
N LEU A 93 2.26 -5.14 -12.51
CA LEU A 93 3.42 -5.49 -11.72
C LEU A 93 4.54 -5.96 -12.63
N GLY A 94 5.70 -5.29 -12.56
CA GLY A 94 6.96 -5.80 -13.09
C GLY A 94 7.76 -6.41 -11.93
N VAL A 95 8.17 -7.67 -12.06
CA VAL A 95 8.89 -8.39 -11.01
C VAL A 95 10.24 -8.84 -11.54
N ARG A 96 11.31 -8.58 -10.78
CA ARG A 96 12.65 -9.13 -11.01
C ARG A 96 13.09 -9.88 -9.76
N ILE A 97 13.48 -11.14 -9.92
CA ILE A 97 13.95 -12.02 -8.86
C ILE A 97 15.36 -12.46 -9.18
N GLU A 98 16.23 -12.44 -8.18
CA GLU A 98 17.59 -12.97 -8.22
C GLU A 98 17.70 -14.02 -7.12
N ALA A 99 17.96 -15.28 -7.48
CA ALA A 99 18.01 -16.39 -6.55
C ALA A 99 18.98 -17.48 -7.02
N GLU A 100 19.46 -18.29 -6.09
CA GLU A 100 20.27 -19.49 -6.37
C GLU A 100 19.33 -20.68 -6.59
N ALA A 101 18.74 -20.75 -7.79
CA ALA A 101 17.85 -21.83 -8.22
C ALA A 101 17.74 -21.82 -9.75
N ASP A 102 17.18 -22.87 -10.32
CA ASP A 102 16.91 -22.93 -11.75
C ASP A 102 15.78 -21.95 -12.14
N GLU A 103 15.81 -21.47 -13.39
CA GLU A 103 14.84 -20.50 -13.90
C GLU A 103 13.39 -20.98 -13.73
N ASP A 104 13.13 -22.25 -14.02
CA ASP A 104 11.79 -22.84 -13.88
C ASP A 104 11.32 -22.83 -12.41
N GLU A 105 12.20 -23.12 -11.45
CA GLU A 105 11.87 -23.06 -10.02
C GLU A 105 11.55 -21.63 -9.57
N ILE A 106 12.27 -20.63 -10.08
CA ILE A 106 12.03 -19.21 -9.77
C ILE A 106 10.69 -18.76 -10.37
N LEU A 107 10.37 -19.18 -11.60
CA LEU A 107 9.09 -18.89 -12.25
C LEU A 107 7.91 -19.52 -11.49
N GLU A 108 8.01 -20.79 -11.12
CA GLU A 108 6.99 -21.48 -10.31
C GLU A 108 6.77 -20.80 -8.96
N LEU A 109 7.86 -20.35 -8.32
CA LEU A 109 7.80 -19.61 -7.07
C LEU A 109 7.06 -18.29 -7.24
N ALA A 110 7.38 -17.52 -8.28
CA ALA A 110 6.73 -16.25 -8.58
C ALA A 110 5.23 -16.41 -8.86
N GLU A 111 4.86 -17.43 -9.65
CA GLU A 111 3.45 -17.75 -9.92
C GLU A 111 2.68 -18.18 -8.67
N LEU A 112 3.29 -18.97 -7.80
CA LEU A 112 2.69 -19.38 -6.54
C LEU A 112 2.41 -18.15 -5.67
N VAL A 113 3.39 -17.27 -5.52
CA VAL A 113 3.28 -16.04 -4.74
C VAL A 113 2.16 -15.14 -5.29
N ASP A 114 2.09 -14.94 -6.62
CA ASP A 114 1.02 -14.14 -7.22
C ASP A 114 -0.37 -14.71 -6.92
N ARG A 115 -0.54 -16.03 -6.97
CA ARG A 115 -1.82 -16.69 -6.64
C ARG A 115 -2.18 -16.60 -5.17
N GLN A 116 -1.19 -16.56 -4.25
CA GLN A 116 -1.41 -16.57 -2.81
C GLN A 116 -1.47 -15.17 -2.17
N SER A 117 -0.93 -14.15 -2.84
CA SER A 117 -0.84 -12.79 -2.30
C SER A 117 -2.20 -12.26 -1.84
N ARG A 118 -2.30 -11.97 -0.55
CA ARG A 118 -3.55 -11.53 0.09
C ARG A 118 -4.03 -10.20 -0.44
N VAL A 119 -3.12 -9.24 -0.65
CA VAL A 119 -3.48 -7.93 -1.19
C VAL A 119 -3.97 -8.05 -2.63
N HIS A 120 -3.27 -8.84 -3.47
CA HIS A 120 -3.70 -9.10 -4.85
C HIS A 120 -5.10 -9.72 -4.88
N ASN A 121 -5.34 -10.75 -4.08
CA ASN A 121 -6.62 -11.44 -4.05
C ASN A 121 -7.74 -10.56 -3.49
N THR A 122 -7.44 -9.69 -2.52
CA THR A 122 -8.38 -8.70 -2.00
C THR A 122 -8.82 -7.74 -3.11
N LEU A 123 -7.87 -7.19 -3.87
CA LEU A 123 -8.18 -6.26 -4.96
C LEU A 123 -8.89 -6.96 -6.14
N ARG A 124 -8.43 -8.17 -6.52
CA ARG A 124 -9.05 -8.97 -7.58
C ARG A 124 -10.50 -9.37 -7.26
N SER A 125 -10.81 -9.59 -5.98
CA SER A 125 -12.18 -9.93 -5.54
C SER A 125 -13.12 -8.73 -5.48
N GLY A 126 -12.59 -7.50 -5.52
CA GLY A 126 -13.41 -6.29 -5.44
C GLY A 126 -14.12 -6.14 -4.09
N VAL A 127 -13.38 -6.29 -2.98
CA VAL A 127 -13.95 -6.14 -1.63
C VAL A 127 -14.62 -4.78 -1.46
N GLU A 128 -15.87 -4.78 -1.05
CA GLU A 128 -16.64 -3.58 -0.80
C GLU A 128 -16.13 -2.84 0.44
N ILE A 129 -16.02 -1.53 0.33
CA ILE A 129 -15.74 -0.62 1.44
C ILE A 129 -17.06 0.07 1.78
N PRO A 130 -17.68 -0.21 2.94
CA PRO A 130 -18.93 0.42 3.32
C PRO A 130 -18.76 1.92 3.57
N ALA A 131 -19.87 2.64 3.59
CA ALA A 131 -19.86 4.05 3.98
C ALA A 131 -19.30 4.24 5.40
N SER A 132 -18.53 5.32 5.58
CA SER A 132 -17.90 5.62 6.86
C SER A 132 -18.94 6.01 7.92
N GLU A 133 -18.76 5.53 9.15
CA GLU A 133 -19.37 6.13 10.34
C GLU A 133 -18.58 7.40 10.69
N CYS A 134 -19.27 8.51 10.91
CA CYS A 134 -18.64 9.79 11.19
C CYS A 134 -19.09 10.34 12.55
N GLU A 135 -18.15 10.48 13.48
CA GLU A 135 -18.34 11.26 14.71
C GLU A 135 -17.86 12.70 14.44
N VAL A 136 -18.75 13.65 14.70
CA VAL A 136 -18.46 15.08 14.47
C VAL A 136 -18.40 15.81 15.81
N VAL A 137 -17.25 16.46 16.05
CA VAL A 137 -17.08 17.37 17.20
C VAL A 137 -16.95 18.79 16.68
N SER A 138 -17.92 19.65 17.01
CA SER A 138 -17.87 21.07 16.72
C SER A 138 -17.13 21.81 17.84
N VAL A 139 -16.15 22.63 17.47
CA VAL A 139 -15.39 23.47 18.42
C VAL A 139 -15.72 24.94 18.13
N GLU A 140 -16.07 25.70 19.16
CA GLU A 140 -16.26 27.15 19.05
C GLU A 140 -14.91 27.80 18.68
N VAL A 141 -14.90 28.55 17.58
CA VAL A 141 -13.75 29.39 17.20
C VAL A 141 -13.83 30.65 17.99
N GLU A 142 -12.99 30.85 19.01
CA GLU A 142 -12.81 32.17 19.58
C GLU A 142 -12.36 33.13 18.46
N ALA A 143 -13.14 34.20 18.23
CA ALA A 143 -12.79 35.22 17.25
C ALA A 143 -11.38 35.74 17.57
N ARG A 144 -10.39 35.47 16.71
CA ARG A 144 -9.07 36.09 16.83
C ARG A 144 -9.31 37.61 16.81
N LYS A 145 -9.13 38.25 17.98
CA LYS A 145 -9.09 39.73 18.06
C LYS A 145 -7.94 40.19 17.17
N ALA A 146 -8.32 40.94 16.12
CA ALA A 146 -7.39 41.58 15.21
C ALA A 146 -6.49 42.57 15.97
#